data_f67f22ff5c130e6de11e72f848ba2c73
#
_entry.id   f67f22ff5c130e6de11e72f848ba2c73
#
_cell.length_a   1.000
_cell.length_b   1.000
_cell.length_c   1.000
_cell.angle_alpha   90.00
_cell.angle_beta   90.00
_cell.angle_gamma   90.00
#
_symmetry.space_group_name_H-M   'P 1'
#
loop_
_entity.id
_entity.type
_entity.pdbx_description
1 polymer ?
#
loop_
_entity_poly.entity_id
_entity_poly.type
_entity_poly.pdbx_seq_one_letter_code
_entity_poly.pdbx_strand_id
1 'polypeptide(L)'
;MNKQELSQMSGENQGGDYKFDVPMLTLEGEDGYFRLTQNKQETKLGDDEVKGVMLKFRCQYGAYLNEGERILFTSEEDSAQKVFDLIEITTGKGGKKFTTRIDRGTGKELKEKYPDLKFKQMVYFLLDDDQIVKLQIKGSSLSNLYRTKEQAEAESEDVGYFNQFGKDEYKFEYATILQANQYSKKIGNKTKTFYKIKFVKGEKLDDARMEFVGSQIKYVFDRLQAIAELKASRGQEEQPPVETYESEEPSPEDYEYQE
;
A
#
# COMPACT_ATOMS: atom_id res chain seq x y z
N MET A 1 -20.28 -5.37 20.30
CA MET A 1 -20.29 -4.47 19.13
C MET A 1 -21.05 -5.18 18.02
N ASN A 2 -22.16 -4.62 17.52
CA ASN A 2 -23.01 -5.27 16.51
C ASN A 2 -22.53 -4.93 15.08
N LYS A 3 -23.06 -5.66 14.05
CA LYS A 3 -22.70 -5.45 12.64
C LYS A 3 -22.98 -4.01 12.15
N GLN A 4 -23.99 -3.37 12.72
CA GLN A 4 -24.39 -1.99 12.35
C GLN A 4 -23.38 -0.95 12.91
N GLU A 5 -22.87 -1.16 14.12
CA GLU A 5 -21.81 -0.32 14.72
C GLU A 5 -20.50 -0.48 13.95
N LEU A 6 -20.16 -1.71 13.53
CA LEU A 6 -19.03 -1.99 12.65
C LEU A 6 -19.17 -1.29 11.30
N SER A 7 -20.36 -1.32 10.70
CA SER A 7 -20.66 -0.66 9.42
C SER A 7 -20.57 0.88 9.51
N GLN A 8 -21.03 1.47 10.61
CA GLN A 8 -20.93 2.92 10.83
C GLN A 8 -19.50 3.39 11.09
N MET A 9 -18.69 2.57 11.80
CA MET A 9 -17.28 2.86 12.07
C MET A 9 -16.37 2.61 10.85
N SER A 10 -16.82 1.77 9.89
CA SER A 10 -16.06 1.45 8.67
C SER A 10 -16.32 2.39 7.50
N GLY A 11 -17.27 3.33 7.62
CA GLY A 11 -17.64 4.21 6.51
C GLY A 11 -18.44 3.51 5.40
N GLU A 12 -19.09 2.38 5.69
CA GLU A 12 -19.75 1.45 4.76
C GLU A 12 -21.10 1.92 4.19
N ASN A 13 -21.24 3.16 3.84
CA ASN A 13 -22.39 3.58 3.04
C ASN A 13 -21.92 3.98 1.64
N GLN A 14 -21.58 3.01 0.80
CA GLN A 14 -21.80 2.99 -0.65
C GLN A 14 -20.83 2.02 -1.33
N GLY A 15 -21.35 0.86 -1.77
CA GLY A 15 -20.74 0.07 -2.83
C GLY A 15 -19.43 -0.66 -2.52
N GLY A 16 -19.49 -1.74 -1.80
CA GLY A 16 -18.71 -2.93 -2.13
C GLY A 16 -17.23 -3.05 -1.80
N ASP A 17 -16.53 -2.03 -1.32
CA ASP A 17 -15.11 -2.14 -0.97
C ASP A 17 -14.91 -2.14 0.53
N TYR A 18 -14.69 -3.33 1.13
CA TYR A 18 -14.25 -3.47 2.51
C TYR A 18 -12.81 -2.98 2.63
N LYS A 19 -12.64 -1.70 2.93
CA LYS A 19 -11.34 -1.09 3.20
C LYS A 19 -11.26 -0.70 4.68
N PHE A 20 -10.11 -0.95 5.26
CA PHE A 20 -9.78 -0.27 6.51
C PHE A 20 -9.43 1.18 6.13
N ASP A 21 -10.44 2.05 6.21
CA ASP A 21 -10.32 3.45 5.80
C ASP A 21 -9.59 4.25 6.89
N VAL A 22 -8.28 4.31 6.75
CA VAL A 22 -7.42 5.16 7.56
C VAL A 22 -6.76 6.21 6.66
N PRO A 23 -6.47 7.41 7.17
CA PRO A 23 -5.79 8.44 6.40
C PRO A 23 -4.48 7.93 5.81
N MET A 24 -4.15 8.37 4.59
CA MET A 24 -2.90 8.03 3.93
C MET A 24 -1.84 9.10 4.24
N LEU A 25 -0.74 8.68 4.84
CA LEU A 25 0.44 9.52 5.06
C LEU A 25 1.44 9.28 3.92
N THR A 26 1.84 10.35 3.25
CA THR A 26 2.83 10.32 2.16
C THR A 26 3.84 11.43 2.33
N LEU A 27 5.07 11.21 1.84
CA LEU A 27 6.06 12.27 1.66
C LEU A 27 5.95 12.82 0.24
N GLU A 28 5.79 14.14 0.11
CA GLU A 28 5.89 14.83 -1.17
C GLU A 28 7.35 14.89 -1.61
N GLY A 29 7.62 14.18 -2.70
CA GLY A 29 8.99 13.92 -3.14
C GLY A 29 9.72 15.13 -3.71
N GLU A 30 9.03 16.17 -4.16
CA GLU A 30 9.63 17.40 -4.70
C GLU A 30 9.74 18.50 -3.64
N ASP A 31 8.81 18.59 -2.73
CA ASP A 31 8.70 19.69 -1.75
C ASP A 31 9.19 19.30 -0.34
N GLY A 32 9.32 18.02 -0.05
CA GLY A 32 9.90 17.53 1.20
C GLY A 32 9.03 17.68 2.45
N TYR A 33 7.71 17.71 2.31
CA TYR A 33 6.81 17.72 3.47
C TYR A 33 5.93 16.47 3.52
N PHE A 34 5.48 16.13 4.72
CA PHE A 34 4.51 15.05 4.92
C PHE A 34 3.10 15.54 4.70
N ARG A 35 2.32 14.77 3.93
CA ARG A 35 0.92 15.03 3.61
C ARG A 35 0.04 13.90 4.10
N LEU A 36 -1.03 14.28 4.80
CA LEU A 36 -2.11 13.38 5.19
C LEU A 36 -3.28 13.56 4.23
N THR A 37 -3.74 12.46 3.64
CA THR A 37 -4.89 12.46 2.74
C THR A 37 -6.00 11.62 3.33
N GLN A 38 -7.19 12.21 3.54
CA GLN A 38 -8.40 11.53 3.99
C GLN A 38 -9.60 12.10 3.24
N ASN A 39 -10.47 11.23 2.72
CA ASN A 39 -11.70 11.64 2.00
C ASN A 39 -11.44 12.68 0.90
N LYS A 40 -10.33 12.56 0.17
CA LYS A 40 -9.86 13.50 -0.87
C LYS A 40 -9.44 14.90 -0.33
N GLN A 41 -9.45 15.08 0.97
CA GLN A 41 -8.89 16.27 1.60
C GLN A 41 -7.43 16.02 1.94
N GLU A 42 -6.60 17.02 1.70
CA GLU A 42 -5.16 16.97 1.93
C GLU A 42 -4.79 17.96 3.02
N THR A 43 -4.05 17.48 4.00
CA THR A 43 -3.54 18.31 5.11
C THR A 43 -2.04 18.13 5.18
N LYS A 44 -1.31 19.24 5.16
CA LYS A 44 0.13 19.23 5.42
C LYS A 44 0.37 18.97 6.92
N LEU A 45 1.13 17.91 7.22
CA LEU A 45 1.61 17.64 8.58
C LEU A 45 3.03 18.18 8.68
N GLY A 46 3.31 19.08 9.63
CA GLY A 46 4.64 19.55 9.98
C GLY A 46 5.65 19.70 8.82
N ASP A 47 6.72 20.41 9.03
CA ASP A 47 7.56 20.71 7.87
C ASP A 47 8.59 19.62 7.55
N ASP A 48 9.19 18.98 8.56
CA ASP A 48 10.34 18.09 8.29
C ASP A 48 10.30 16.76 9.04
N GLU A 49 9.42 16.60 10.02
CA GLU A 49 9.43 15.44 10.90
C GLU A 49 8.03 15.01 11.32
N VAL A 50 7.79 13.69 11.31
CA VAL A 50 6.59 13.07 11.87
C VAL A 50 7.03 11.99 12.83
N LYS A 51 6.48 11.99 14.05
CA LYS A 51 6.79 11.03 15.10
C LYS A 51 5.61 10.10 15.35
N GLY A 52 5.90 8.86 15.70
CA GLY A 52 4.88 7.86 16.02
C GLY A 52 5.46 6.47 16.18
N VAL A 53 4.63 5.44 16.02
CA VAL A 53 5.02 4.03 16.19
C VAL A 53 4.55 3.18 15.02
N MET A 54 5.41 2.31 14.51
CA MET A 54 5.06 1.37 13.44
C MET A 54 4.27 0.18 14.02
N LEU A 55 3.02 0.00 13.60
CA LEU A 55 2.12 -1.04 14.11
C LEU A 55 2.16 -2.32 13.27
N LYS A 56 1.94 -2.20 11.95
CA LYS A 56 1.80 -3.37 11.05
C LYS A 56 2.33 -3.04 9.66
N PHE A 57 3.05 -3.99 9.09
CA PHE A 57 3.58 -3.89 7.72
C PHE A 57 2.74 -4.72 6.75
N ARG A 58 2.51 -4.18 5.55
CA ARG A 58 1.84 -4.85 4.44
C ARG A 58 2.62 -4.61 3.15
N CYS A 59 2.58 -5.58 2.26
CA CYS A 59 3.20 -5.50 0.94
C CYS A 59 2.14 -5.19 -0.11
N GLN A 60 2.46 -4.33 -1.07
CA GLN A 60 1.61 -3.99 -2.20
C GLN A 60 2.48 -3.72 -3.42
N TYR A 61 1.93 -3.92 -4.62
CA TYR A 61 2.52 -3.46 -5.88
C TYR A 61 1.59 -2.48 -6.56
N GLY A 62 2.14 -1.54 -7.33
CA GLY A 62 1.31 -0.60 -8.07
C GLY A 62 2.07 0.15 -9.15
N ALA A 63 1.33 0.59 -10.16
CA ALA A 63 1.81 1.41 -11.26
C ALA A 63 0.77 2.47 -11.64
N TYR A 64 1.25 3.60 -12.14
CA TYR A 64 0.45 4.62 -12.80
C TYR A 64 0.87 4.62 -14.27
N LEU A 65 -0.08 4.36 -15.15
CA LEU A 65 0.14 4.24 -16.58
C LEU A 65 -0.66 5.33 -17.31
N ASN A 66 -0.22 5.72 -18.50
CA ASN A 66 -0.91 6.70 -19.34
C ASN A 66 -1.28 7.97 -18.56
N GLU A 67 -0.28 8.63 -17.92
CA GLU A 67 -0.47 9.87 -17.15
C GLU A 67 -1.53 9.77 -16.03
N GLY A 68 -1.78 8.54 -15.52
CA GLY A 68 -2.74 8.28 -14.44
C GLY A 68 -4.15 7.92 -14.89
N GLU A 69 -4.43 7.84 -16.19
CA GLU A 69 -5.73 7.35 -16.69
C GLU A 69 -5.95 5.87 -16.38
N ARG A 70 -4.86 5.11 -16.27
CA ARG A 70 -4.85 3.70 -15.92
C ARG A 70 -3.98 3.47 -14.69
N ILE A 71 -4.55 2.91 -13.64
CA ILE A 71 -3.85 2.62 -12.39
C ILE A 71 -3.93 1.12 -12.13
N LEU A 72 -2.76 0.50 -11.94
CA LEU A 72 -2.64 -0.88 -11.48
C LEU A 72 -2.25 -0.88 -10.00
N PHE A 73 -2.90 -1.71 -9.21
CA PHE A 73 -2.48 -1.97 -7.84
C PHE A 73 -2.91 -3.38 -7.40
N THR A 74 -2.16 -3.95 -6.47
CA THR A 74 -2.52 -5.25 -5.92
C THR A 74 -3.29 -5.12 -4.60
N SER A 75 -3.89 -6.23 -4.16
CA SER A 75 -4.26 -6.39 -2.75
C SER A 75 -3.04 -6.14 -1.85
N GLU A 76 -3.31 -5.82 -0.58
CA GLU A 76 -2.26 -5.72 0.44
C GLU A 76 -2.10 -7.07 1.15
N GLU A 77 -0.87 -7.58 1.22
CA GLU A 77 -0.54 -8.87 1.82
C GLU A 77 0.53 -8.74 2.90
N ASP A 78 0.57 -9.68 3.83
CA ASP A 78 1.54 -9.67 4.93
C ASP A 78 2.99 -9.93 4.47
N SER A 79 3.18 -10.49 3.29
CA SER A 79 4.48 -10.86 2.75
C SER A 79 4.49 -10.76 1.23
N ALA A 80 5.65 -10.42 0.67
CA ALA A 80 5.87 -10.37 -0.79
C ALA A 80 5.75 -11.74 -1.49
N GLN A 81 5.83 -12.85 -0.73
CA GLN A 81 5.67 -14.22 -1.24
C GLN A 81 4.20 -14.67 -1.31
N LYS A 82 3.27 -13.91 -0.75
CA LYS A 82 1.83 -14.21 -0.83
C LYS A 82 1.31 -13.99 -2.25
N VAL A 83 0.14 -14.56 -2.50
CA VAL A 83 -0.61 -14.35 -3.74
C VAL A 83 -1.40 -13.05 -3.62
N PHE A 84 -1.26 -12.20 -4.62
CA PHE A 84 -1.92 -10.91 -4.72
C PHE A 84 -3.02 -10.97 -5.77
N ASP A 85 -4.13 -10.31 -5.54
CA ASP A 85 -5.08 -9.95 -6.58
C ASP A 85 -4.63 -8.65 -7.25
N LEU A 86 -4.46 -8.65 -8.57
CA LEU A 86 -4.14 -7.44 -9.34
C LEU A 86 -5.41 -6.77 -9.83
N ILE A 87 -5.55 -5.51 -9.49
CA ILE A 87 -6.72 -4.68 -9.74
C ILE A 87 -6.33 -3.54 -10.67
N GLU A 88 -7.15 -3.30 -11.67
CA GLU A 88 -7.04 -2.17 -12.57
C GLU A 88 -8.14 -1.15 -12.30
N ILE A 89 -7.78 0.12 -12.22
CA ILE A 89 -8.71 1.25 -12.29
C ILE A 89 -8.48 1.96 -13.61
N THR A 90 -9.54 2.08 -14.41
CA THR A 90 -9.57 2.87 -15.65
C THR A 90 -10.52 4.03 -15.50
N THR A 91 -10.17 5.17 -16.09
CA THR A 91 -11.04 6.34 -16.15
C THR A 91 -11.72 6.38 -17.51
N GLY A 92 -13.03 6.14 -17.54
CA GLY A 92 -13.84 6.20 -18.76
C GLY A 92 -14.32 7.62 -19.07
N LYS A 93 -15.09 7.73 -20.17
CA LYS A 93 -15.70 9.00 -20.60
C LYS A 93 -16.54 9.61 -19.46
N GLY A 94 -16.38 10.91 -19.23
CA GLY A 94 -17.06 11.64 -18.14
C GLY A 94 -16.46 11.45 -16.75
N GLY A 95 -15.20 10.95 -16.64
CA GLY A 95 -14.49 10.81 -15.37
C GLY A 95 -14.94 9.63 -14.50
N LYS A 96 -15.81 8.75 -15.00
CA LYS A 96 -16.24 7.54 -14.28
C LYS A 96 -15.07 6.58 -14.15
N LYS A 97 -14.83 6.09 -12.93
CA LYS A 97 -13.80 5.08 -12.65
C LYS A 97 -14.41 3.69 -12.64
N PHE A 98 -13.76 2.79 -13.35
CA PHE A 98 -14.10 1.36 -13.39
C PHE A 98 -12.97 0.60 -12.71
N THR A 99 -13.34 -0.31 -11.83
CA THR A 99 -12.41 -1.15 -11.08
C THR A 99 -12.64 -2.61 -11.47
N THR A 100 -11.60 -3.28 -11.92
CA THR A 100 -11.67 -4.68 -12.38
C THR A 100 -10.48 -5.46 -11.85
N ARG A 101 -10.71 -6.67 -11.34
CA ARG A 101 -9.62 -7.61 -11.08
C ARG A 101 -9.19 -8.22 -12.41
N ILE A 102 -7.91 -8.05 -12.78
CA ILE A 102 -7.40 -8.47 -14.09
C ILE A 102 -6.45 -9.66 -14.03
N ASP A 103 -5.84 -9.93 -12.86
CA ASP A 103 -4.92 -11.06 -12.71
C ASP A 103 -4.79 -11.46 -11.21
N ARG A 104 -4.12 -12.58 -10.96
CA ARG A 104 -3.78 -13.07 -9.64
C ARG A 104 -2.46 -13.83 -9.70
N GLY A 105 -1.55 -13.59 -8.75
CA GLY A 105 -0.26 -14.26 -8.71
C GLY A 105 0.63 -13.73 -7.59
N THR A 106 1.79 -14.35 -7.42
CA THR A 106 2.82 -13.83 -6.53
C THR A 106 3.36 -12.49 -7.06
N GLY A 107 3.97 -11.70 -6.20
CA GLY A 107 4.57 -10.42 -6.62
C GLY A 107 5.60 -10.58 -7.75
N LYS A 108 6.33 -11.71 -7.79
CA LYS A 108 7.28 -12.02 -8.86
C LYS A 108 6.57 -12.28 -10.18
N GLU A 109 5.58 -13.18 -10.20
CA GLU A 109 4.80 -13.54 -11.41
C GLU A 109 4.08 -12.31 -11.99
N LEU A 110 3.44 -11.51 -11.13
CA LEU A 110 2.75 -10.30 -11.58
C LEU A 110 3.74 -9.27 -12.16
N LYS A 111 4.92 -9.14 -11.58
CA LYS A 111 5.94 -8.23 -12.09
C LYS A 111 6.58 -8.67 -13.41
N GLU A 112 6.66 -9.98 -13.66
CA GLU A 112 7.09 -10.53 -14.95
C GLU A 112 6.08 -10.20 -16.07
N LYS A 113 4.77 -10.29 -15.79
CA LYS A 113 3.70 -9.95 -16.73
C LYS A 113 3.47 -8.44 -16.87
N TYR A 114 3.65 -7.69 -15.78
CA TYR A 114 3.39 -6.26 -15.67
C TYR A 114 4.65 -5.54 -15.13
N PRO A 115 5.67 -5.31 -15.97
CA PRO A 115 7.00 -4.82 -15.54
C PRO A 115 6.97 -3.41 -14.91
N ASP A 116 5.93 -2.63 -15.17
CA ASP A 116 5.75 -1.30 -14.56
C ASP A 116 5.34 -1.36 -13.09
N LEU A 117 4.89 -2.50 -12.60
CA LEU A 117 4.55 -2.67 -11.19
C LEU A 117 5.78 -2.43 -10.30
N LYS A 118 5.65 -1.50 -9.37
CA LYS A 118 6.66 -1.18 -8.35
C LYS A 118 6.19 -1.65 -7.00
N PHE A 119 7.12 -2.25 -6.25
CA PHE A 119 6.88 -2.64 -4.87
C PHE A 119 6.68 -1.41 -3.99
N LYS A 120 5.72 -1.50 -3.07
CA LYS A 120 5.41 -0.52 -2.04
C LYS A 120 5.28 -1.23 -0.71
N GLN A 121 5.84 -0.64 0.33
CA GLN A 121 5.57 -1.05 1.70
C GLN A 121 4.48 -0.14 2.27
N MET A 122 3.41 -0.74 2.73
CA MET A 122 2.34 -0.05 3.45
C MET A 122 2.55 -0.30 4.94
N VAL A 123 2.57 0.74 5.74
CA VAL A 123 2.79 0.63 7.19
C VAL A 123 1.63 1.31 7.90
N TYR A 124 0.91 0.57 8.75
CA TYR A 124 0.02 1.18 9.72
C TYR A 124 0.88 1.82 10.79
N PHE A 125 0.71 3.12 10.96
CA PHE A 125 1.55 3.97 11.78
C PHE A 125 0.67 4.75 12.75
N LEU A 126 1.00 4.70 14.03
CA LEU A 126 0.31 5.44 15.09
C LEU A 126 1.04 6.75 15.30
N LEU A 127 0.42 7.86 14.99
CA LEU A 127 0.95 9.20 15.24
C LEU A 127 0.96 9.51 16.76
N ASP A 128 1.69 10.54 17.16
CA ASP A 128 1.78 10.96 18.58
C ASP A 128 0.44 11.48 19.13
N ASP A 129 -0.48 11.93 18.25
CA ASP A 129 -1.86 12.33 18.59
C ASP A 129 -2.86 11.14 18.64
N ASP A 130 -2.35 9.91 18.66
CA ASP A 130 -3.10 8.66 18.69
C ASP A 130 -3.90 8.33 17.42
N GLN A 131 -3.72 9.09 16.34
CA GLN A 131 -4.32 8.77 15.06
C GLN A 131 -3.57 7.64 14.36
N ILE A 132 -4.29 6.59 13.92
CA ILE A 132 -3.72 5.56 13.03
C ILE A 132 -3.79 6.07 11.60
N VAL A 133 -2.66 6.03 10.91
CA VAL A 133 -2.52 6.38 9.50
C VAL A 133 -1.86 5.24 8.73
N LYS A 134 -2.01 5.25 7.41
CA LYS A 134 -1.32 4.30 6.53
C LYS A 134 -0.18 5.03 5.81
N LEU A 135 1.05 4.79 6.21
CA LEU A 135 2.25 5.31 5.57
C LEU A 135 2.59 4.50 4.33
N GLN A 136 2.67 5.15 3.16
CA GLN A 136 3.14 4.53 1.92
C GLN A 136 4.63 4.80 1.73
N ILE A 137 5.42 3.73 1.64
CA ILE A 137 6.87 3.78 1.43
C ILE A 137 7.18 3.16 0.06
N LYS A 138 7.88 3.90 -0.79
CA LYS A 138 8.21 3.49 -2.17
C LYS A 138 9.58 4.02 -2.60
N GLY A 139 10.13 3.45 -3.68
CA GLY A 139 11.36 3.93 -4.29
C GLY A 139 12.54 3.96 -3.33
N SER A 140 13.30 5.05 -3.34
CA SER A 140 14.51 5.23 -2.52
C SER A 140 14.25 5.22 -1.00
N SER A 141 13.02 5.51 -0.55
CA SER A 141 12.67 5.39 0.87
C SER A 141 12.65 3.94 1.37
N LEU A 142 12.47 2.94 0.49
CA LEU A 142 12.51 1.52 0.86
C LEU A 142 13.92 1.09 1.29
N SER A 143 14.98 1.59 0.64
CA SER A 143 16.35 1.28 1.04
C SER A 143 16.65 1.78 2.46
N ASN A 144 16.07 2.92 2.86
CA ASN A 144 16.21 3.46 4.21
C ASN A 144 15.53 2.62 5.30
N LEU A 145 14.64 1.67 4.93
CA LEU A 145 14.13 0.67 5.86
C LEU A 145 15.09 -0.53 6.02
N TYR A 146 15.66 -1.02 4.92
CA TYR A 146 16.27 -2.35 4.85
C TYR A 146 17.79 -2.36 4.65
N ARG A 147 18.43 -1.22 4.33
CA ARG A 147 19.87 -1.15 4.01
C ARG A 147 20.72 -1.81 5.11
N THR A 148 21.55 -2.77 4.71
CA THR A 148 22.48 -3.42 5.62
C THR A 148 23.65 -2.51 5.98
N LYS A 149 24.48 -2.91 6.97
CA LYS A 149 25.68 -2.16 7.34
C LYS A 149 26.68 -2.10 6.19
N GLU A 150 26.89 -3.19 5.48
CA GLU A 150 27.79 -3.27 4.34
C GLU A 150 27.32 -2.36 3.18
N GLN A 151 26.02 -2.33 2.92
CA GLN A 151 25.45 -1.43 1.93
C GLN A 151 25.57 0.05 2.36
N ALA A 152 25.34 0.33 3.63
CA ALA A 152 25.48 1.68 4.18
C ALA A 152 26.92 2.22 4.05
N GLU A 153 27.92 1.38 4.36
CA GLU A 153 29.33 1.72 4.21
C GLU A 153 29.69 1.94 2.73
N ALA A 154 29.27 1.04 1.83
CA ALA A 154 29.54 1.16 0.40
C ALA A 154 28.91 2.37 -0.26
N GLU A 155 27.73 2.79 0.19
CA GLU A 155 26.96 3.91 -0.36
C GLU A 155 27.20 5.23 0.39
N SER A 156 27.99 5.23 1.48
CA SER A 156 28.17 6.37 2.41
C SER A 156 26.83 6.94 2.90
N GLU A 157 25.91 6.05 3.22
CA GLU A 157 24.56 6.34 3.68
C GLU A 157 24.32 5.74 5.07
N ASP A 158 23.23 6.13 5.74
CA ASP A 158 22.86 5.57 7.04
C ASP A 158 22.39 4.12 6.92
N VAL A 159 22.62 3.34 7.96
CA VAL A 159 22.06 1.98 8.12
C VAL A 159 20.54 2.03 8.11
N GLY A 160 19.90 1.08 7.43
CA GLY A 160 18.45 0.98 7.34
C GLY A 160 17.80 0.83 8.72
N TYR A 161 16.58 1.34 8.86
CA TYR A 161 15.86 1.39 10.14
C TYR A 161 15.83 0.03 10.86
N PHE A 162 15.54 -1.05 10.14
CA PHE A 162 15.46 -2.37 10.74
C PHE A 162 16.78 -2.92 11.27
N ASN A 163 17.89 -2.37 10.81
CA ASN A 163 19.23 -2.74 11.25
C ASN A 163 19.77 -1.83 12.37
N GLN A 164 18.96 -0.87 12.86
CA GLN A 164 19.28 -0.04 14.03
C GLN A 164 18.95 -0.71 15.36
N PHE A 165 18.25 -1.85 15.33
CA PHE A 165 17.79 -2.58 16.52
C PHE A 165 18.70 -3.75 16.85
N GLY A 166 18.92 -3.97 18.14
CA GLY A 166 19.60 -5.16 18.66
C GLY A 166 18.75 -6.43 18.54
N LYS A 167 19.35 -7.58 18.86
CA LYS A 167 18.65 -8.89 18.77
C LYS A 167 17.40 -8.98 19.66
N ASP A 168 17.43 -8.31 20.80
CA ASP A 168 16.38 -8.38 21.83
C ASP A 168 15.52 -7.11 21.85
N GLU A 169 15.58 -6.30 20.80
CA GLU A 169 14.81 -5.07 20.67
C GLU A 169 13.70 -5.23 19.63
N TYR A 170 12.47 -4.88 20.02
CA TYR A 170 11.32 -4.88 19.14
C TYR A 170 10.98 -3.46 18.69
N LYS A 171 10.69 -3.28 17.40
CA LYS A 171 10.47 -1.96 16.80
C LYS A 171 9.30 -1.20 17.40
N PHE A 172 8.25 -1.91 17.81
CA PHE A 172 7.07 -1.32 18.45
C PHE A 172 7.31 -0.82 19.90
N GLU A 173 8.47 -1.15 20.48
CA GLU A 173 8.88 -0.63 21.80
C GLU A 173 9.52 0.76 21.70
N TYR A 174 9.75 1.26 20.51
CA TYR A 174 10.42 2.52 20.26
C TYR A 174 9.59 3.46 19.41
N ALA A 175 9.64 4.74 19.71
CA ALA A 175 9.16 5.75 18.79
C ALA A 175 9.96 5.67 17.48
N THR A 176 9.28 5.96 16.37
CA THR A 176 9.88 6.09 15.04
C THR A 176 9.74 7.53 14.61
N ILE A 177 10.85 8.14 14.19
CA ILE A 177 10.86 9.48 13.65
C ILE A 177 11.03 9.37 12.14
N LEU A 178 10.08 9.92 11.40
CA LEU A 178 10.10 10.04 9.94
C LEU A 178 10.64 11.43 9.60
N GLN A 179 11.74 11.49 8.88
CA GLN A 179 12.35 12.75 8.45
C GLN A 179 12.38 12.84 6.93
N ALA A 180 12.09 14.03 6.39
CA ALA A 180 12.26 14.33 4.98
C ALA A 180 13.75 14.55 4.70
N ASN A 181 14.41 13.58 4.05
CA ASN A 181 15.83 13.64 3.72
C ASN A 181 16.04 13.97 2.25
N GLN A 182 16.69 15.08 1.99
CA GLN A 182 16.98 15.57 0.64
C GLN A 182 18.05 14.73 -0.06
N TYR A 183 17.86 14.46 -1.33
CA TYR A 183 18.88 13.87 -2.21
C TYR A 183 18.77 14.43 -3.63
N SER A 184 19.86 14.37 -4.37
CA SER A 184 19.91 14.83 -5.75
C SER A 184 20.01 13.67 -6.72
N LYS A 185 19.30 13.74 -7.84
CA LYS A 185 19.34 12.76 -8.91
C LYS A 185 19.51 13.44 -10.26
N LYS A 186 20.43 12.92 -11.08
CA LYS A 186 20.61 13.37 -12.45
C LYS A 186 19.51 12.74 -13.35
N ILE A 187 18.74 13.58 -14.03
CA ILE A 187 17.70 13.18 -15.00
C ILE A 187 18.04 13.88 -16.33
N GLY A 188 18.54 13.10 -17.28
CA GLY A 188 19.14 13.64 -18.50
C GLY A 188 20.33 14.54 -18.15
N ASN A 189 20.31 15.79 -18.62
CA ASN A 189 21.37 16.77 -18.40
C ASN A 189 21.12 17.68 -17.17
N LYS A 190 20.03 17.47 -16.43
CA LYS A 190 19.65 18.30 -15.27
C LYS A 190 19.77 17.50 -13.97
N THR A 191 20.32 18.14 -12.94
CA THR A 191 20.25 17.62 -11.57
C THR A 191 18.96 18.13 -10.94
N LYS A 192 18.10 17.20 -10.49
CA LYS A 192 16.88 17.53 -9.73
C LYS A 192 17.05 17.09 -8.28
N THR A 193 16.49 17.87 -7.39
CA THR A 193 16.42 17.58 -5.96
C THR A 193 15.12 16.88 -5.65
N PHE A 194 15.19 15.88 -4.79
CA PHE A 194 14.05 15.10 -4.31
C PHE A 194 14.21 14.84 -2.82
N TYR A 195 13.12 14.35 -2.21
CA TYR A 195 13.12 13.93 -0.82
C TYR A 195 12.76 12.45 -0.70
N LYS A 196 13.40 11.78 0.25
CA LYS A 196 13.12 10.38 0.65
C LYS A 196 12.88 10.34 2.16
N ILE A 197 12.10 9.38 2.63
CA ILE A 197 11.88 9.22 4.06
C ILE A 197 13.13 8.61 4.68
N LYS A 198 13.70 9.29 5.66
CA LYS A 198 14.67 8.75 6.59
C LYS A 198 13.93 8.28 7.85
N PHE A 199 14.22 7.08 8.30
CA PHE A 199 13.63 6.48 9.49
C PHE A 199 14.67 6.48 10.60
N VAL A 200 14.34 7.08 11.73
CA VAL A 200 15.23 7.18 12.88
C VAL A 200 14.58 6.47 14.06
N LYS A 201 15.37 5.61 14.75
CA LYS A 201 14.97 5.02 16.01
C LYS A 201 14.91 6.12 17.07
N GLY A 202 13.74 6.34 17.63
CA GLY A 202 13.49 7.30 18.69
C GLY A 202 13.67 6.71 20.07
N GLU A 203 13.08 7.34 21.04
CA GLU A 203 13.12 6.93 22.45
C GLU A 203 12.33 5.63 22.68
N LYS A 204 12.77 4.86 23.68
CA LYS A 204 12.01 3.70 24.14
C LYS A 204 10.73 4.19 24.81
N LEU A 205 9.62 3.56 24.48
CA LEU A 205 8.31 3.88 25.07
C LEU A 205 8.26 3.44 26.53
N ASP A 206 7.52 4.17 27.34
CA ASP A 206 7.17 3.74 28.69
C ASP A 206 6.14 2.61 28.67
N ASP A 207 5.92 1.97 29.81
CA ASP A 207 5.03 0.80 29.94
C ASP A 207 3.59 1.14 29.56
N ALA A 208 3.09 2.31 29.92
CA ALA A 208 1.72 2.74 29.61
C ALA A 208 1.53 2.95 28.10
N ARG A 209 2.52 3.58 27.46
CA ARG A 209 2.50 3.78 26.01
C ARG A 209 2.66 2.45 25.26
N MET A 210 3.48 1.53 25.76
CA MET A 210 3.63 0.19 25.17
C MET A 210 2.33 -0.62 25.27
N GLU A 211 1.61 -0.57 26.39
CA GLU A 211 0.31 -1.22 26.53
C GLU A 211 -0.70 -0.65 25.54
N PHE A 212 -0.76 0.67 25.41
CA PHE A 212 -1.61 1.33 24.43
C PHE A 212 -1.24 0.92 22.99
N VAL A 213 0.03 0.96 22.60
CA VAL A 213 0.51 0.51 21.29
C VAL A 213 0.14 -0.95 21.04
N GLY A 214 0.27 -1.83 22.03
CA GLY A 214 -0.15 -3.23 21.95
C GLY A 214 -1.64 -3.36 21.62
N SER A 215 -2.49 -2.55 22.26
CA SER A 215 -3.93 -2.50 21.96
C SER A 215 -4.21 -2.04 20.52
N GLN A 216 -3.46 -1.07 20.02
CA GLN A 216 -3.60 -0.57 18.64
C GLN A 216 -3.11 -1.58 17.59
N ILE A 217 -2.02 -2.31 17.86
CA ILE A 217 -1.57 -3.43 17.01
C ILE A 217 -2.68 -4.48 16.90
N LYS A 218 -3.26 -4.87 18.03
CA LYS A 218 -4.39 -5.82 18.07
C LYS A 218 -5.58 -5.28 17.29
N TYR A 219 -5.96 -4.04 17.48
CA TYR A 219 -7.07 -3.40 16.76
C TYR A 219 -6.84 -3.45 15.23
N VAL A 220 -5.66 -3.06 14.75
CA VAL A 220 -5.32 -3.12 13.31
C VAL A 220 -5.39 -4.55 12.79
N PHE A 221 -4.86 -5.52 13.56
CA PHE A 221 -4.88 -6.93 13.19
C PHE A 221 -6.32 -7.46 13.06
N ASP A 222 -7.15 -7.24 14.07
CA ASP A 222 -8.55 -7.70 14.12
C ASP A 222 -9.36 -7.10 12.94
N ARG A 223 -9.13 -5.82 12.61
CA ARG A 223 -9.78 -5.16 11.46
C ARG A 223 -9.36 -5.75 10.12
N LEU A 224 -8.08 -5.98 9.93
CA LEU A 224 -7.57 -6.60 8.69
C LEU A 224 -8.06 -8.03 8.53
N GLN A 225 -8.14 -8.80 9.63
CA GLN A 225 -8.69 -10.15 9.62
C GLN A 225 -10.18 -10.14 9.25
N ALA A 226 -10.98 -9.27 9.86
CA ALA A 226 -12.41 -9.15 9.55
C ALA A 226 -12.64 -8.82 8.08
N ILE A 227 -11.83 -7.93 7.49
CA ILE A 227 -11.89 -7.61 6.06
C ILE A 227 -11.54 -8.84 5.20
N ALA A 228 -10.51 -9.61 5.58
CA ALA A 228 -10.13 -10.81 4.85
C ALA A 228 -11.24 -11.88 4.88
N GLU A 229 -11.87 -12.11 6.03
CA GLU A 229 -12.99 -13.04 6.20
C GLU A 229 -14.20 -12.62 5.37
N LEU A 230 -14.55 -11.33 5.36
CA LEU A 230 -15.64 -10.80 4.53
C LEU A 230 -15.38 -10.96 3.03
N LYS A 231 -14.14 -10.77 2.58
CA LYS A 231 -13.74 -11.01 1.19
C LYS A 231 -13.84 -12.49 0.82
N ALA A 232 -13.40 -13.38 1.73
CA ALA A 232 -13.45 -14.82 1.52
C ALA A 232 -14.90 -15.34 1.41
N SER A 233 -15.82 -14.85 2.25
CA SER A 233 -17.24 -15.25 2.21
C SER A 233 -17.93 -14.81 0.92
N ARG A 234 -17.62 -13.63 0.37
CA ARG A 234 -18.19 -13.17 -0.91
C ARG A 234 -17.58 -13.86 -2.13
N GLY A 235 -16.29 -14.18 -2.09
CA GLY A 235 -15.67 -14.91 -3.19
C GLY A 235 -16.22 -16.32 -3.42
N GLN A 236 -17.02 -16.84 -2.47
CA GLN A 236 -17.76 -18.08 -2.61
C GLN A 236 -19.15 -17.89 -3.25
N GLU A 237 -19.71 -16.67 -3.21
CA GLU A 237 -21.03 -16.36 -3.78
C GLU A 237 -20.98 -15.82 -5.23
N GLU A 238 -19.82 -15.31 -5.68
CA GLU A 238 -19.64 -14.72 -7.01
C GLU A 238 -18.83 -15.62 -7.96
N GLN A 239 -19.26 -16.88 -8.14
CA GLN A 239 -19.07 -17.52 -9.44
C GLN A 239 -20.37 -17.27 -10.23
N PRO A 240 -20.38 -16.32 -11.19
CA PRO A 240 -21.49 -16.31 -12.15
C PRO A 240 -21.50 -17.68 -12.83
N PRO A 241 -22.69 -18.25 -13.09
CA PRO A 241 -22.76 -19.48 -13.85
C PRO A 241 -21.97 -19.27 -15.13
N VAL A 242 -21.02 -20.15 -15.38
CA VAL A 242 -20.31 -20.21 -16.66
C VAL A 242 -21.41 -20.48 -17.68
N GLU A 243 -21.93 -19.43 -18.32
CA GLU A 243 -22.70 -19.61 -19.55
C GLU A 243 -21.70 -20.21 -20.54
N THR A 244 -21.75 -21.52 -20.64
CA THR A 244 -21.19 -22.26 -21.77
C THR A 244 -21.98 -21.81 -22.97
N TYR A 245 -21.48 -20.81 -23.68
CA TYR A 245 -21.87 -20.60 -25.06
C TYR A 245 -21.33 -21.80 -25.81
N GLU A 246 -22.21 -22.77 -26.06
CA GLU A 246 -22.00 -23.72 -27.14
C GLU A 246 -21.88 -22.88 -28.42
N SER A 247 -20.64 -22.74 -28.90
CA SER A 247 -20.40 -22.23 -30.23
C SER A 247 -20.99 -23.24 -31.18
N GLU A 248 -22.19 -22.98 -31.72
CA GLU A 248 -22.65 -23.65 -32.92
C GLU A 248 -21.58 -23.36 -33.99
N GLU A 249 -20.76 -24.36 -34.29
CA GLU A 249 -19.86 -24.30 -35.46
C GLU A 249 -20.77 -24.14 -36.69
N PRO A 250 -20.58 -23.11 -37.54
CA PRO A 250 -21.35 -22.98 -38.74
C PRO A 250 -21.10 -24.20 -39.63
N SER A 251 -22.22 -24.82 -40.05
CA SER A 251 -22.23 -25.96 -40.96
C SER A 251 -21.45 -25.62 -42.26
N PRO A 252 -20.68 -26.58 -42.84
CA PRO A 252 -19.94 -26.36 -44.06
C PRO A 252 -20.77 -26.05 -45.33
N GLU A 253 -22.11 -26.03 -45.21
CA GLU A 253 -23.04 -25.86 -46.35
C GLU A 253 -23.36 -24.39 -46.68
N ASP A 254 -22.88 -23.39 -45.90
CA ASP A 254 -23.21 -21.98 -46.15
C ASP A 254 -22.21 -21.23 -47.08
N TYR A 255 -21.34 -21.95 -47.77
CA TYR A 255 -20.47 -21.38 -48.79
C TYR A 255 -20.97 -21.75 -50.20
N GLU A 256 -22.12 -21.26 -50.64
CA GLU A 256 -22.45 -21.19 -52.05
C GLU A 256 -21.80 -19.93 -52.68
N TYR A 257 -20.97 -20.22 -53.70
CA TYR A 257 -20.33 -19.26 -54.55
C TYR A 257 -21.39 -18.46 -55.35
N GLN A 258 -21.30 -17.13 -55.30
CA GLN A 258 -21.83 -16.28 -56.32
C GLN A 258 -20.70 -15.85 -57.22
N GLU A 259 -20.82 -16.26 -58.51
CA GLU A 259 -19.99 -15.77 -59.63
C GLU A 259 -20.24 -14.28 -59.96
#